data_d31eb1c72259241cc8e0a16c2cdc05fb
#
_entry.id   d31eb1c72259241cc8e0a16c2cdc05fb
#
_cell.length_a   1.000
_cell.length_b   1.000
_cell.length_c   1.000
_cell.angle_alpha   90.00
_cell.angle_beta   90.00
_cell.angle_gamma   90.00
#
_symmetry.space_group_name_H-M   'P 1'
#
loop_
_entity.id
_entity.type
_entity.pdbx_description
1 polymer ?
#
loop_
_entity_poly.entity_id
_entity_poly.type
_entity_poly.pdbx_seq_one_letter_code
_entity_poly.pdbx_strand_id
1 'polypeptide(L)'
;GGAVTSCTSSPALPTGLVLNNTTCAVTGTPSVIVSPAADYVITASNTGGSTTATLTILVNPGAPILAFSPTSRTFTKGTAITGFAPSNTGGEITSCAIAPALPAGLSFNTATCQITGTPTVVAALDTYSVTASNAGGSNSANIDLTVNDIVPNISLSPTSLTFNKGQSITPVSVTNSGGDITGCASTPGLPAGLALSNTCTITGTPTNIQVSA
;
A
#
# COMPACT_ATOMS: atom_id res chain seq x y z
N GLY A 1 45.12 -36.56 -16.83
CA GLY A 1 44.23 -37.69 -17.07
C GLY A 1 43.97 -37.91 -18.54
N GLY A 2 43.50 -39.10 -18.92
CA GLY A 2 43.15 -39.40 -20.32
C GLY A 2 41.91 -38.59 -20.77
N ALA A 3 41.70 -38.49 -22.10
CA ALA A 3 40.54 -37.80 -22.67
C ALA A 3 39.22 -38.46 -22.19
N VAL A 4 38.24 -37.65 -21.80
CA VAL A 4 36.91 -38.13 -21.40
C VAL A 4 36.15 -38.54 -22.66
N THR A 5 35.48 -39.68 -22.64
CA THR A 5 34.66 -40.19 -23.73
C THR A 5 33.15 -40.12 -23.42
N SER A 6 32.80 -40.13 -22.13
CA SER A 6 31.40 -39.92 -21.73
C SER A 6 31.28 -39.28 -20.36
N CYS A 7 30.23 -38.45 -20.20
CA CYS A 7 29.81 -37.86 -18.95
C CYS A 7 28.33 -38.13 -18.66
N THR A 8 28.01 -38.52 -17.45
CA THR A 8 26.61 -38.72 -17.01
C THR A 8 26.42 -38.07 -15.66
N SER A 9 25.17 -37.74 -15.29
CA SER A 9 24.79 -37.25 -13.98
C SER A 9 23.77 -38.17 -13.31
N SER A 10 23.90 -38.34 -12.01
CA SER A 10 22.92 -39.05 -11.19
C SER A 10 22.71 -38.26 -9.89
N PRO A 11 21.48 -37.80 -9.58
CA PRO A 11 20.30 -37.82 -10.43
C PRO A 11 20.47 -36.98 -11.71
N ALA A 12 19.47 -36.99 -12.60
CA ALA A 12 19.45 -36.10 -13.78
C ALA A 12 19.49 -34.63 -13.36
N LEU A 13 20.21 -33.80 -14.10
CA LEU A 13 20.26 -32.35 -13.83
C LEU A 13 18.88 -31.69 -13.89
N PRO A 14 18.67 -30.59 -13.17
CA PRO A 14 17.44 -29.81 -13.23
C PRO A 14 17.05 -29.45 -14.66
N THR A 15 15.75 -29.47 -14.97
CA THR A 15 15.22 -29.10 -16.27
C THR A 15 15.76 -27.74 -16.71
N GLY A 16 16.22 -27.66 -17.98
CA GLY A 16 16.85 -26.48 -18.56
C GLY A 16 18.37 -26.46 -18.45
N LEU A 17 18.98 -27.35 -17.63
CA LEU A 17 20.43 -27.58 -17.64
C LEU A 17 20.79 -28.81 -18.47
N VAL A 18 21.91 -28.74 -19.18
CA VAL A 18 22.42 -29.80 -20.05
C VAL A 18 23.85 -30.11 -19.66
N LEU A 19 24.16 -31.40 -19.50
CA LEU A 19 25.51 -31.91 -19.34
C LEU A 19 26.07 -32.27 -20.72
N ASN A 20 27.20 -31.68 -21.07
CA ASN A 20 27.94 -32.10 -22.28
C ASN A 20 28.64 -33.43 -21.98
N ASN A 21 28.35 -34.47 -22.79
CA ASN A 21 28.79 -35.82 -22.50
C ASN A 21 30.27 -36.11 -22.84
N THR A 22 30.99 -35.15 -23.43
CA THR A 22 32.43 -35.28 -23.76
C THR A 22 33.31 -34.34 -22.97
N THR A 23 32.78 -33.18 -22.55
CA THR A 23 33.56 -32.20 -21.79
C THR A 23 33.15 -32.14 -20.32
N CYS A 24 32.02 -32.80 -19.92
CA CYS A 24 31.35 -32.70 -18.63
C CYS A 24 30.93 -31.26 -18.25
N ALA A 25 30.89 -30.33 -19.21
CA ALA A 25 30.43 -28.98 -18.95
C ALA A 25 28.92 -28.95 -18.75
N VAL A 26 28.45 -28.27 -17.70
CA VAL A 26 27.01 -27.99 -17.43
C VAL A 26 26.70 -26.62 -17.99
N THR A 27 25.69 -26.53 -18.89
CA THR A 27 25.23 -25.29 -19.51
C THR A 27 23.71 -25.22 -19.52
N GLY A 28 23.13 -24.06 -19.86
CA GLY A 28 21.69 -23.88 -19.99
C GLY A 28 21.12 -22.90 -18.98
N THR A 29 19.78 -22.75 -19.01
CA THR A 29 19.03 -21.91 -18.08
C THR A 29 18.05 -22.80 -17.30
N PRO A 30 18.21 -22.96 -15.99
CA PRO A 30 17.32 -23.81 -15.21
C PRO A 30 15.90 -23.22 -15.22
N SER A 31 14.88 -24.05 -15.43
CA SER A 31 13.47 -23.65 -15.46
C SER A 31 12.69 -24.13 -14.23
N VAL A 32 13.33 -24.87 -13.33
CA VAL A 32 12.73 -25.36 -12.08
C VAL A 32 13.54 -24.89 -10.88
N ILE A 33 12.85 -24.61 -9.76
CA ILE A 33 13.47 -24.24 -8.50
C ILE A 33 14.09 -25.52 -7.88
N VAL A 34 15.32 -25.42 -7.36
CA VAL A 34 16.01 -26.44 -6.59
C VAL A 34 16.38 -25.83 -5.25
N SER A 35 15.48 -25.91 -4.29
CA SER A 35 15.67 -25.40 -2.93
C SER A 35 15.01 -26.38 -1.94
N PRO A 36 15.78 -26.92 -0.97
CA PRO A 36 17.21 -26.67 -0.72
C PRO A 36 18.13 -27.17 -1.86
N ALA A 37 19.41 -26.76 -1.77
CA ALA A 37 20.43 -27.23 -2.73
C ALA A 37 20.47 -28.76 -2.78
N ALA A 38 20.66 -29.32 -3.98
CA ALA A 38 20.73 -30.76 -4.21
C ALA A 38 22.06 -31.14 -4.86
N ASP A 39 22.52 -32.35 -4.54
CA ASP A 39 23.77 -32.90 -5.04
C ASP A 39 23.56 -33.80 -6.28
N TYR A 40 24.39 -33.60 -7.28
CA TYR A 40 24.42 -34.33 -8.53
C TYR A 40 25.81 -34.95 -8.71
N VAL A 41 25.89 -36.28 -8.78
CA VAL A 41 27.15 -36.97 -9.02
C VAL A 41 27.42 -37.02 -10.52
N ILE A 42 28.43 -36.29 -10.96
CA ILE A 42 28.91 -36.33 -12.35
C ILE A 42 29.94 -37.43 -12.45
N THR A 43 29.73 -38.40 -13.39
CA THR A 43 30.63 -39.48 -13.69
C THR A 43 31.27 -39.23 -15.04
N ALA A 44 32.57 -39.14 -15.10
CA ALA A 44 33.38 -39.07 -16.30
C ALA A 44 34.07 -40.42 -16.56
N SER A 45 34.01 -40.91 -17.81
CA SER A 45 34.54 -42.22 -18.19
C SER A 45 35.38 -42.14 -19.48
N ASN A 46 36.35 -43.07 -19.59
CA ASN A 46 37.07 -43.38 -20.80
C ASN A 46 37.46 -44.88 -20.81
N THR A 47 38.26 -45.31 -21.78
CA THR A 47 38.69 -46.72 -21.89
C THR A 47 39.55 -47.22 -20.69
N GLY A 48 40.11 -46.30 -19.90
CA GLY A 48 40.92 -46.63 -18.70
C GLY A 48 40.10 -46.73 -17.42
N GLY A 49 38.80 -46.39 -17.43
CA GLY A 49 37.94 -46.44 -16.28
C GLY A 49 37.06 -45.16 -16.11
N SER A 50 36.52 -45.00 -14.91
CA SER A 50 35.66 -43.86 -14.55
C SER A 50 36.05 -43.22 -13.24
N THR A 51 35.69 -41.92 -13.09
CA THR A 51 35.80 -41.15 -11.84
C THR A 51 34.57 -40.28 -11.66
N THR A 52 34.29 -39.90 -10.42
CA THR A 52 33.11 -39.10 -10.06
C THR A 52 33.49 -37.82 -9.36
N ALA A 53 32.64 -36.79 -9.55
CA ALA A 53 32.66 -35.54 -8.78
C ALA A 53 31.25 -35.15 -8.40
N THR A 54 31.06 -34.57 -7.24
CA THR A 54 29.75 -34.06 -6.79
C THR A 54 29.63 -32.58 -7.16
N LEU A 55 28.50 -32.22 -7.79
CA LEU A 55 28.09 -30.85 -8.10
C LEU A 55 26.86 -30.54 -7.28
N THR A 56 26.94 -29.57 -6.37
CA THR A 56 25.81 -29.07 -5.60
C THR A 56 25.15 -27.93 -6.35
N ILE A 57 23.84 -28.02 -6.62
CA ILE A 57 23.07 -27.01 -7.34
C ILE A 57 21.98 -26.45 -6.45
N LEU A 58 21.93 -25.11 -6.39
CA LEU A 58 20.83 -24.33 -5.84
C LEU A 58 20.23 -23.47 -6.96
N VAL A 59 18.91 -23.53 -7.14
CA VAL A 59 18.19 -22.67 -8.07
C VAL A 59 17.10 -21.92 -7.30
N ASN A 60 17.33 -20.64 -7.05
CA ASN A 60 16.35 -19.77 -6.38
C ASN A 60 15.24 -19.37 -7.35
N PRO A 61 14.02 -19.01 -6.83
CA PRO A 61 13.01 -18.35 -7.63
C PRO A 61 13.53 -16.99 -8.13
N GLY A 62 12.93 -16.44 -9.17
CA GLY A 62 13.16 -15.04 -9.56
C GLY A 62 12.74 -14.10 -8.41
N ALA A 63 13.34 -12.91 -8.30
CA ALA A 63 12.88 -11.88 -7.38
C ALA A 63 11.44 -11.44 -7.72
N PRO A 64 10.64 -10.95 -6.75
CA PRO A 64 9.38 -10.28 -7.04
C PRO A 64 9.58 -9.08 -7.96
N ILE A 65 8.53 -8.66 -8.71
CA ILE A 65 8.50 -7.44 -9.51
C ILE A 65 7.19 -6.74 -9.22
N LEU A 66 7.23 -5.68 -8.42
CA LEU A 66 6.05 -4.98 -7.93
C LEU A 66 5.70 -3.77 -8.77
N ALA A 67 4.39 -3.49 -8.89
CA ALA A 67 3.88 -2.23 -9.42
C ALA A 67 2.53 -1.88 -8.76
N PHE A 68 2.31 -0.59 -8.44
CA PHE A 68 1.01 -0.07 -8.07
C PHE A 68 0.32 0.56 -9.28
N SER A 69 -0.98 0.29 -9.41
CA SER A 69 -1.86 0.96 -10.37
C SER A 69 -3.24 1.16 -9.73
N PRO A 70 -3.65 2.41 -9.46
CA PRO A 70 -2.90 3.67 -9.59
C PRO A 70 -1.76 3.78 -8.56
N THR A 71 -0.80 4.69 -8.81
CA THR A 71 0.33 4.99 -7.93
C THR A 71 0.00 5.97 -6.82
N SER A 72 -1.24 6.50 -6.76
CA SER A 72 -1.72 7.42 -5.74
C SER A 72 -3.14 7.08 -5.34
N ARG A 73 -3.46 7.21 -4.05
CA ARG A 73 -4.82 7.01 -3.50
C ARG A 73 -5.13 8.05 -2.43
N THR A 74 -6.39 8.51 -2.46
CA THR A 74 -6.93 9.43 -1.46
C THR A 74 -8.05 8.73 -0.70
N PHE A 75 -8.01 8.80 0.61
CA PHE A 75 -8.99 8.23 1.51
C PHE A 75 -9.67 9.32 2.34
N THR A 76 -10.79 8.98 2.97
CA THR A 76 -11.49 9.84 3.93
C THR A 76 -11.39 9.23 5.31
N LYS A 77 -11.00 10.01 6.31
CA LYS A 77 -10.98 9.63 7.72
C LYS A 77 -12.33 9.02 8.12
N GLY A 78 -12.30 7.93 8.88
CA GLY A 78 -13.49 7.21 9.35
C GLY A 78 -14.18 6.34 8.30
N THR A 79 -13.72 6.31 7.04
CA THR A 79 -14.29 5.47 5.97
C THR A 79 -13.38 4.27 5.73
N ALA A 80 -13.94 3.05 5.83
CA ALA A 80 -13.19 1.83 5.52
C ALA A 80 -12.74 1.81 4.07
N ILE A 81 -11.47 1.46 3.83
CA ILE A 81 -10.94 1.36 2.48
C ILE A 81 -11.17 -0.04 1.91
N THR A 82 -11.42 -0.13 0.60
CA THR A 82 -11.26 -1.41 -0.10
C THR A 82 -9.79 -1.80 -0.11
N GLY A 83 -9.47 -2.97 0.41
CA GLY A 83 -8.10 -3.47 0.49
C GLY A 83 -7.44 -3.52 -0.90
N PHE A 84 -6.17 -3.14 -0.98
CA PHE A 84 -5.38 -3.16 -2.21
C PHE A 84 -3.93 -3.57 -1.94
N ALA A 85 -3.30 -4.11 -2.96
CA ALA A 85 -1.90 -4.54 -2.96
C ALA A 85 -1.24 -4.16 -4.29
N PRO A 86 0.10 -4.12 -4.37
CA PRO A 86 0.77 -4.04 -5.66
C PRO A 86 0.52 -5.31 -6.49
N SER A 87 0.53 -5.19 -7.81
CA SER A 87 0.67 -6.35 -8.69
C SER A 87 2.09 -6.90 -8.60
N ASN A 88 2.24 -8.22 -8.78
CA ASN A 88 3.53 -8.88 -8.87
C ASN A 88 3.60 -9.68 -10.17
N THR A 89 4.62 -9.42 -11.00
CA THR A 89 4.90 -10.14 -12.25
C THR A 89 6.19 -10.95 -12.17
N GLY A 90 6.89 -10.92 -11.03
CA GLY A 90 8.10 -11.70 -10.75
C GLY A 90 7.83 -12.99 -9.99
N GLY A 91 8.83 -13.43 -9.23
CA GLY A 91 8.72 -14.62 -8.37
C GLY A 91 7.72 -14.44 -7.23
N GLU A 92 7.28 -15.56 -6.65
CA GLU A 92 6.34 -15.57 -5.52
C GLU A 92 6.88 -14.78 -4.33
N ILE A 93 5.99 -14.01 -3.69
CA ILE A 93 6.32 -13.18 -2.52
C ILE A 93 6.31 -14.06 -1.26
N THR A 94 7.38 -14.00 -0.47
CA THR A 94 7.45 -14.68 0.84
C THR A 94 7.32 -13.71 2.00
N SER A 95 7.67 -12.44 1.82
CA SER A 95 7.53 -11.40 2.84
C SER A 95 7.42 -10.02 2.24
N CYS A 96 6.73 -9.13 2.96
CA CYS A 96 6.57 -7.72 2.61
C CYS A 96 6.93 -6.81 3.78
N ALA A 97 7.44 -5.63 3.46
CA ALA A 97 7.64 -4.52 4.38
C ALA A 97 7.11 -3.23 3.76
N ILE A 98 6.77 -2.25 4.60
CA ILE A 98 6.36 -0.91 4.17
C ILE A 98 7.08 0.15 5.00
N ALA A 99 7.51 1.22 4.39
CA ALA A 99 8.10 2.38 5.04
C ALA A 99 7.71 3.67 4.29
N PRO A 100 7.42 4.76 5.02
CA PRO A 100 7.24 4.86 6.47
C PRO A 100 6.02 4.08 6.98
N ALA A 101 5.75 4.13 8.30
CA ALA A 101 4.55 3.52 8.88
C ALA A 101 3.28 4.18 8.34
N LEU A 102 2.25 3.37 8.05
CA LEU A 102 0.97 3.85 7.56
C LEU A 102 0.25 4.78 8.55
N PRO A 103 -0.62 5.68 8.08
CA PRO A 103 -1.53 6.44 8.93
C PRO A 103 -2.32 5.55 9.88
N ALA A 104 -2.57 6.04 11.11
CA ALA A 104 -3.31 5.28 12.12
C ALA A 104 -4.67 4.82 11.59
N GLY A 105 -5.03 3.57 11.90
CA GLY A 105 -6.23 2.89 11.43
C GLY A 105 -6.05 2.12 10.13
N LEU A 106 -4.95 2.33 9.38
CA LEU A 106 -4.57 1.47 8.27
C LEU A 106 -3.65 0.34 8.76
N SER A 107 -3.73 -0.81 8.11
CA SER A 107 -2.96 -2.00 8.41
C SER A 107 -2.27 -2.53 7.16
N PHE A 108 -1.07 -3.09 7.34
CA PHE A 108 -0.29 -3.71 6.28
C PHE A 108 -0.11 -5.20 6.54
N ASN A 109 -0.44 -6.03 5.55
CA ASN A 109 -0.21 -7.47 5.63
C ASN A 109 1.17 -7.81 5.10
N THR A 110 2.05 -8.30 5.97
CA THR A 110 3.45 -8.63 5.65
C THR A 110 3.63 -9.89 4.80
N ALA A 111 2.59 -10.68 4.57
CA ALA A 111 2.64 -11.86 3.70
C ALA A 111 2.13 -11.55 2.27
N THR A 112 1.15 -10.63 2.14
CA THR A 112 0.48 -10.35 0.85
C THR A 112 0.73 -8.95 0.31
N CYS A 113 1.48 -8.10 1.03
CA CYS A 113 1.68 -6.67 0.75
C CYS A 113 0.36 -5.86 0.69
N GLN A 114 -0.74 -6.39 1.24
CA GLN A 114 -2.03 -5.74 1.18
C GLN A 114 -2.15 -4.64 2.24
N ILE A 115 -2.70 -3.49 1.84
CA ILE A 115 -3.09 -2.39 2.71
C ILE A 115 -4.61 -2.43 2.88
N THR A 116 -5.09 -2.40 4.14
CA THR A 116 -6.50 -2.44 4.53
C THR A 116 -6.77 -1.52 5.71
N GLY A 117 -8.01 -1.38 6.13
CA GLY A 117 -8.38 -0.72 7.39
C GLY A 117 -9.32 0.47 7.21
N THR A 118 -9.41 1.28 8.28
CA THR A 118 -10.19 2.52 8.32
C THR A 118 -9.30 3.60 8.92
N PRO A 119 -8.84 4.59 8.13
CA PRO A 119 -7.95 5.62 8.65
C PRO A 119 -8.66 6.46 9.73
N THR A 120 -8.02 6.67 10.87
CA THR A 120 -8.58 7.41 12.02
C THR A 120 -8.01 8.81 12.16
N VAL A 121 -6.98 9.16 11.39
CA VAL A 121 -6.34 10.48 11.40
C VAL A 121 -6.25 11.03 9.99
N VAL A 122 -6.28 12.35 9.86
CA VAL A 122 -5.95 13.07 8.62
C VAL A 122 -4.45 12.94 8.37
N ALA A 123 -4.06 12.70 7.13
CA ALA A 123 -2.66 12.64 6.73
C ALA A 123 -2.46 13.39 5.41
N ALA A 124 -1.47 14.28 5.38
CA ALA A 124 -1.03 14.92 4.14
C ALA A 124 -0.49 13.86 3.16
N LEU A 125 -0.39 14.22 1.89
CA LEU A 125 0.24 13.37 0.88
C LEU A 125 1.63 12.94 1.34
N ASP A 126 1.85 11.63 1.39
CA ASP A 126 3.15 11.02 1.69
C ASP A 126 3.36 9.79 0.82
N THR A 127 4.62 9.46 0.54
CA THR A 127 5.02 8.34 -0.29
C THR A 127 5.45 7.16 0.57
N TYR A 128 4.83 6.00 0.35
CA TYR A 128 5.10 4.75 1.04
C TYR A 128 5.78 3.77 0.09
N SER A 129 6.95 3.29 0.47
CA SER A 129 7.67 2.26 -0.27
C SER A 129 7.31 0.88 0.26
N VAL A 130 6.71 0.05 -0.59
CA VAL A 130 6.41 -1.36 -0.30
C VAL A 130 7.50 -2.21 -0.92
N THR A 131 8.18 -3.00 -0.10
CA THR A 131 9.23 -3.94 -0.51
C THR A 131 8.74 -5.36 -0.32
N ALA A 132 8.78 -6.17 -1.38
CA ALA A 132 8.55 -7.61 -1.33
C ALA A 132 9.85 -8.37 -1.54
N SER A 133 9.97 -9.52 -0.88
CA SER A 133 11.17 -10.37 -0.90
C SER A 133 10.83 -11.83 -1.04
N ASN A 134 11.76 -12.59 -1.60
CA ASN A 134 11.82 -14.05 -1.58
C ASN A 134 13.28 -14.52 -1.60
N ALA A 135 13.54 -15.83 -1.73
CA ALA A 135 14.90 -16.38 -1.80
C ALA A 135 15.71 -15.90 -3.02
N GLY A 136 15.04 -15.41 -4.08
CA GLY A 136 15.68 -14.87 -5.28
C GLY A 136 16.05 -13.39 -5.19
N GLY A 137 15.57 -12.68 -4.16
CA GLY A 137 15.86 -11.27 -3.97
C GLY A 137 14.66 -10.44 -3.54
N SER A 138 14.76 -9.12 -3.68
CA SER A 138 13.71 -8.17 -3.32
C SER A 138 13.48 -7.14 -4.42
N ASN A 139 12.27 -6.53 -4.40
CA ASN A 139 11.90 -5.41 -5.24
C ASN A 139 10.95 -4.49 -4.50
N SER A 140 10.95 -3.20 -4.82
CA SER A 140 10.11 -2.20 -4.16
C SER A 140 9.27 -1.43 -5.18
N ALA A 141 8.06 -1.03 -4.76
CA ALA A 141 7.19 -0.12 -5.47
C ALA A 141 6.64 0.94 -4.52
N ASN A 142 6.45 2.17 -5.03
CA ASN A 142 5.94 3.28 -4.24
C ASN A 142 4.44 3.49 -4.48
N ILE A 143 3.75 3.92 -3.42
CA ILE A 143 2.36 4.37 -3.44
C ILE A 143 2.23 5.67 -2.65
N ASP A 144 1.59 6.66 -3.22
CA ASP A 144 1.28 7.93 -2.56
C ASP A 144 -0.08 7.84 -1.90
N LEU A 145 -0.16 8.18 -0.61
CA LEU A 145 -1.41 8.14 0.14
C LEU A 145 -1.72 9.50 0.76
N THR A 146 -3.01 9.87 0.73
CA THR A 146 -3.57 11.04 1.42
C THR A 146 -4.80 10.61 2.20
N VAL A 147 -5.00 11.15 3.39
CA VAL A 147 -6.24 10.97 4.16
C VAL A 147 -6.86 12.34 4.43
N ASN A 148 -7.96 12.62 3.78
CA ASN A 148 -8.73 13.84 3.97
C ASN A 148 -9.66 13.74 5.19
N ASP A 149 -10.03 14.88 5.76
CA ASP A 149 -11.07 14.93 6.77
C ASP A 149 -12.47 14.74 6.13
N ILE A 150 -13.45 14.43 6.97
CA ILE A 150 -14.86 14.40 6.59
C ILE A 150 -15.34 15.85 6.45
N VAL A 151 -16.02 16.20 5.36
CA VAL A 151 -16.60 17.54 5.22
C VAL A 151 -17.76 17.73 6.22
N PRO A 152 -17.92 18.93 6.84
CA PRO A 152 -19.07 19.22 7.66
C PRO A 152 -20.37 19.11 6.83
N ASN A 153 -21.43 18.61 7.45
CA ASN A 153 -22.78 18.56 6.88
C ASN A 153 -23.74 19.24 7.87
N ILE A 154 -24.02 20.53 7.66
CA ILE A 154 -24.75 21.36 8.59
C ILE A 154 -26.20 21.56 8.18
N SER A 155 -27.08 21.64 9.17
CA SER A 155 -28.48 22.04 9.00
C SER A 155 -28.91 22.98 10.14
N LEU A 156 -29.88 23.83 9.84
CA LEU A 156 -30.53 24.73 10.81
C LEU A 156 -32.00 24.34 11.00
N SER A 157 -32.44 24.30 12.21
CA SER A 157 -33.87 24.13 12.55
C SER A 157 -34.20 24.99 13.76
N PRO A 158 -35.17 25.91 13.65
CA PRO A 158 -35.94 26.32 12.45
C PRO A 158 -35.08 27.06 11.43
N THR A 159 -35.51 27.05 10.14
CA THR A 159 -34.83 27.74 9.03
C THR A 159 -35.16 29.23 8.95
N SER A 160 -36.10 29.69 9.75
CA SER A 160 -36.51 31.10 9.84
C SER A 160 -36.61 31.51 11.30
N LEU A 161 -36.03 32.65 11.64
CA LEU A 161 -35.98 33.20 12.98
C LEU A 161 -36.35 34.68 12.97
N THR A 162 -37.15 35.14 13.90
CA THR A 162 -37.49 36.54 14.10
C THR A 162 -36.95 37.00 15.45
N PHE A 163 -36.19 38.08 15.45
CA PHE A 163 -35.63 38.67 16.67
C PHE A 163 -36.10 40.12 16.82
N ASN A 164 -36.20 40.56 18.05
CA ASN A 164 -36.56 41.95 18.41
C ASN A 164 -35.28 42.79 18.54
N LYS A 165 -35.25 43.98 17.91
CA LYS A 165 -34.17 44.95 18.10
C LYS A 165 -33.97 45.25 19.57
N GLY A 166 -32.71 45.26 20.03
CA GLY A 166 -32.32 45.60 21.37
C GLY A 166 -32.50 44.45 22.39
N GLN A 167 -33.00 43.28 22.00
CA GLN A 167 -33.12 42.10 22.85
C GLN A 167 -32.00 41.09 22.52
N SER A 168 -31.33 40.59 23.56
CA SER A 168 -30.36 39.51 23.41
C SER A 168 -31.06 38.24 22.91
N ILE A 169 -30.46 37.59 21.89
CA ILE A 169 -31.00 36.32 21.35
C ILE A 169 -30.55 35.13 22.18
N THR A 170 -31.39 34.09 22.27
CA THR A 170 -30.91 32.75 22.63
C THR A 170 -29.94 32.29 21.57
N PRO A 171 -28.76 31.73 21.93
CA PRO A 171 -27.81 31.23 20.95
C PRO A 171 -28.45 30.24 19.98
N VAL A 172 -28.20 30.45 18.69
CA VAL A 172 -28.67 29.57 17.61
C VAL A 172 -27.49 28.82 17.03
N SER A 173 -27.51 27.51 17.13
CA SER A 173 -26.45 26.65 16.62
C SER A 173 -26.95 25.76 15.48
N VAL A 174 -26.06 25.43 14.54
CA VAL A 174 -26.32 24.40 13.53
C VAL A 174 -26.26 23.01 14.16
N THR A 175 -27.00 22.06 13.58
CA THR A 175 -26.71 20.64 13.76
C THR A 175 -25.70 20.21 12.69
N ASN A 176 -24.71 19.45 13.07
CA ASN A 176 -23.68 18.93 12.16
C ASN A 176 -23.67 17.41 12.21
N SER A 177 -23.84 16.74 11.06
CA SER A 177 -23.78 15.30 10.89
C SER A 177 -22.55 14.85 10.07
N GLY A 178 -21.67 15.78 9.72
CA GLY A 178 -20.42 15.52 9.02
C GLY A 178 -19.17 15.62 9.90
N GLY A 179 -18.04 16.00 9.31
CA GLY A 179 -16.78 16.24 10.01
C GLY A 179 -16.82 17.50 10.90
N ASP A 180 -15.80 17.67 11.70
CA ASP A 180 -15.69 18.79 12.65
C ASP A 180 -15.72 20.14 11.94
N ILE A 181 -16.45 21.11 12.52
CA ILE A 181 -16.49 22.46 12.01
C ILE A 181 -15.29 23.24 12.54
N THR A 182 -14.42 23.71 11.64
CA THR A 182 -13.24 24.52 11.97
C THR A 182 -13.39 26.00 11.66
N GLY A 183 -14.45 26.37 10.94
CA GLY A 183 -14.76 27.76 10.62
C GLY A 183 -16.13 27.91 10.00
N CYS A 184 -16.75 29.10 10.20
CA CYS A 184 -18.07 29.42 9.69
C CYS A 184 -18.10 30.81 9.08
N ALA A 185 -18.89 30.95 8.02
CA ALA A 185 -19.21 32.23 7.40
C ALA A 185 -20.70 32.27 7.06
N SER A 186 -21.28 33.46 7.02
CA SER A 186 -22.64 33.68 6.53
C SER A 186 -22.62 34.57 5.29
N THR A 187 -23.44 34.24 4.29
CA THR A 187 -23.65 35.04 3.12
C THR A 187 -25.15 35.16 2.84
N PRO A 188 -25.74 36.39 2.90
CA PRO A 188 -25.12 37.63 3.31
C PRO A 188 -24.66 37.67 4.75
N GLY A 189 -23.86 38.68 5.13
CA GLY A 189 -23.44 38.89 6.52
C GLY A 189 -24.64 39.03 7.47
N LEU A 190 -24.43 38.64 8.74
CA LEU A 190 -25.48 38.73 9.76
C LEU A 190 -25.88 40.21 10.02
N PRO A 191 -27.12 40.45 10.46
CA PRO A 191 -27.56 41.75 10.96
C PRO A 191 -26.63 42.35 12.01
N ALA A 192 -26.47 43.67 11.98
CA ALA A 192 -25.63 44.38 12.97
C ALA A 192 -26.02 44.04 14.39
N GLY A 193 -25.04 43.76 15.23
CA GLY A 193 -25.21 43.33 16.63
C GLY A 193 -25.29 41.81 16.81
N LEU A 194 -25.36 41.04 15.73
CA LEU A 194 -25.21 39.59 15.79
C LEU A 194 -23.79 39.17 15.41
N ALA A 195 -23.30 38.11 16.01
CA ALA A 195 -21.99 37.51 15.74
C ALA A 195 -22.12 36.02 15.43
N LEU A 196 -21.28 35.53 14.52
CA LEU A 196 -21.13 34.09 14.19
C LEU A 196 -19.81 33.60 14.73
N SER A 197 -19.88 32.54 15.53
CA SER A 197 -18.67 31.86 16.03
C SER A 197 -18.04 30.94 14.96
N ASN A 198 -16.79 30.52 15.17
CA ASN A 198 -16.14 29.52 14.33
C ASN A 198 -16.83 28.14 14.36
N THR A 199 -17.71 27.89 15.35
CA THR A 199 -18.50 26.66 15.47
C THR A 199 -19.94 26.84 14.96
N CYS A 200 -20.20 27.89 14.15
CA CYS A 200 -21.49 28.21 13.55
C CYS A 200 -22.60 28.50 14.59
N THR A 201 -22.27 29.06 15.72
CA THR A 201 -23.26 29.55 16.69
C THR A 201 -23.47 31.05 16.51
N ILE A 202 -24.73 31.47 16.33
CA ILE A 202 -25.13 32.86 16.23
C ILE A 202 -25.51 33.36 17.62
N THR A 203 -24.94 34.49 18.02
CA THR A 203 -25.20 35.14 19.34
C THR A 203 -25.30 36.66 19.14
N GLY A 204 -25.74 37.37 20.17
CA GLY A 204 -25.68 38.82 20.21
C GLY A 204 -27.03 39.48 20.44
N THR A 205 -27.07 40.80 20.14
CA THR A 205 -28.27 41.66 20.27
C THR A 205 -28.42 42.48 19.01
N PRO A 206 -29.44 42.21 18.18
CA PRO A 206 -29.60 42.96 16.92
C PRO A 206 -29.82 44.44 17.19
N THR A 207 -29.04 45.29 16.51
CA THR A 207 -29.12 46.77 16.68
C THR A 207 -29.88 47.45 15.57
N ASN A 208 -30.12 46.78 14.46
CA ASN A 208 -30.88 47.31 13.31
C ASN A 208 -32.09 46.44 13.00
N ILE A 209 -33.16 47.08 12.43
CA ILE A 209 -34.30 46.37 11.86
C ILE A 209 -33.91 46.00 10.42
N GLN A 210 -34.12 44.78 10.04
CA GLN A 210 -34.09 44.33 8.65
C GLN A 210 -35.48 43.98 8.18
N VAL A 211 -35.85 44.44 7.00
CA VAL A 211 -37.09 44.03 6.34
C VAL A 211 -36.75 42.74 5.56
N SER A 212 -37.57 41.69 5.74
CA SER A 212 -37.45 40.50 4.90
C SER A 212 -37.63 40.89 3.43
N ALA A 213 -36.66 40.54 2.59
CA ALA A 213 -36.79 40.65 1.15
C ALA A 213 -37.78 39.62 0.62
#